data_c66b4ba2ccb90e9bfcb82118a31001b3
#
_entry.id   c66b4ba2ccb90e9bfcb82118a31001b3
#
_cell.length_a   1.000
_cell.length_b   1.000
_cell.length_c   1.000
_cell.angle_alpha   90.00
_cell.angle_beta   90.00
_cell.angle_gamma   90.00
#
_symmetry.space_group_name_H-M   'P 1'
#
loop_
_entity.id
_entity.type
_entity.pdbx_description
1 polymer ?
#
loop_
_entity_poly.entity_id
_entity_poly.type
_entity_poly.pdbx_seq_one_letter_code
_entity_poly.pdbx_strand_id
1 'polypeptide(L)'
;MACLFSGGKDSTYSLYLAKQRGLSIECLLTLIPHSAESYLFHSPNIWATKLQSQALQIPIITNKINSTSIDDEYNKLDELISRAYTEYKIEGIVHGGIRSNFQKNKFNSICEKYNVELISPLWQMDDYVYMNNLLKNDFVIQITSVSSMGLNTNFLGTILNYSNLKELFKLSQQYGFNLSFEGGEAETIVLDCPIFKKRLEILASKIYWDGQRGIVEISDIHLLDK
;
A
#
# COMPACT_ATOMS: atom_id res chain seq x y z
N MET A 1 -3.46 16.83 6.39
CA MET A 1 -2.48 15.97 5.67
C MET A 1 -3.13 15.25 4.51
N ALA A 2 -2.38 14.87 3.46
CA ALA A 2 -2.80 13.83 2.51
C ALA A 2 -2.02 12.54 2.76
N CYS A 3 -2.53 11.38 2.29
CA CYS A 3 -1.83 10.12 2.39
C CYS A 3 -1.66 9.49 1.00
N LEU A 4 -0.43 9.16 0.60
CA LEU A 4 -0.16 8.33 -0.56
C LEU A 4 -0.68 6.91 -0.26
N PHE A 5 -1.66 6.45 -1.04
CA PHE A 5 -2.47 5.30 -0.70
C PHE A 5 -2.59 4.31 -1.84
N SER A 6 -2.01 3.14 -1.68
CA SER A 6 -2.11 2.01 -2.61
C SER A 6 -3.13 0.94 -2.16
N GLY A 7 -3.64 1.05 -0.93
CA GLY A 7 -4.53 0.06 -0.33
C GLY A 7 -3.83 -1.20 0.20
N GLY A 8 -2.52 -1.29 0.03
CA GLY A 8 -1.69 -2.31 0.63
C GLY A 8 -1.35 -2.03 2.09
N LYS A 9 -0.69 -2.99 2.73
CA LYS A 9 -0.37 -2.95 4.16
C LYS A 9 0.42 -1.71 4.58
N ASP A 10 1.41 -1.28 3.76
CA ASP A 10 2.34 -0.22 4.12
C ASP A 10 1.66 1.16 4.13
N SER A 11 0.93 1.48 3.07
CA SER A 11 0.18 2.74 2.98
C SER A 11 -0.95 2.83 4.02
N THR A 12 -1.66 1.71 4.25
CA THR A 12 -2.75 1.68 5.22
C THR A 12 -2.24 1.75 6.66
N TYR A 13 -1.12 1.10 6.96
CA TYR A 13 -0.53 1.15 8.29
C TYR A 13 0.11 2.51 8.59
N SER A 14 0.74 3.14 7.59
CA SER A 14 1.24 4.52 7.71
C SER A 14 0.11 5.51 7.98
N LEU A 15 -1.01 5.36 7.29
CA LEU A 15 -2.23 6.13 7.56
C LEU A 15 -2.73 5.93 8.99
N TYR A 16 -2.78 4.66 9.46
CA TYR A 16 -3.16 4.33 10.83
C TYR A 16 -2.24 5.01 11.85
N LEU A 17 -0.92 4.89 11.70
CA LEU A 17 0.06 5.49 12.61
C LEU A 17 -0.02 7.04 12.60
N ALA A 18 -0.24 7.65 11.45
CA ALA A 18 -0.44 9.10 11.34
C ALA A 18 -1.68 9.54 12.15
N LYS A 19 -2.80 8.83 12.01
CA LYS A 19 -4.02 9.10 12.80
C LYS A 19 -3.81 8.86 14.30
N GLN A 20 -3.05 7.84 14.70
CA GLN A 20 -2.69 7.59 16.11
C GLN A 20 -1.84 8.73 16.71
N ARG A 21 -1.06 9.44 15.88
CA ARG A 21 -0.30 10.64 16.27
C ARG A 21 -1.18 11.92 16.29
N GLY A 22 -2.48 11.80 16.06
CA GLY A 22 -3.41 12.94 16.07
C GLY A 22 -3.43 13.74 14.76
N LEU A 23 -2.82 13.24 13.67
CA LEU A 23 -2.82 13.94 12.39
C LEU A 23 -4.17 13.78 11.69
N SER A 24 -4.75 14.88 11.22
CA SER A 24 -5.95 14.88 10.37
C SER A 24 -5.57 14.54 8.92
N ILE A 25 -6.22 13.51 8.36
CA ILE A 25 -6.02 13.10 6.99
C ILE A 25 -7.24 13.53 6.16
N GLU A 26 -7.02 14.52 5.31
CA GLU A 26 -8.08 15.19 4.54
C GLU A 26 -8.40 14.42 3.25
N CYS A 27 -7.41 13.78 2.62
CA CYS A 27 -7.61 13.00 1.41
C CYS A 27 -6.55 11.90 1.25
N LEU A 28 -6.93 10.90 0.44
CA LEU A 28 -6.04 9.84 -0.05
C LEU A 28 -5.60 10.18 -1.48
N LEU A 29 -4.35 9.86 -1.81
CA LEU A 29 -3.75 10.10 -3.13
C LEU A 29 -3.34 8.76 -3.74
N THR A 30 -3.96 8.39 -4.86
CA THR A 30 -3.67 7.12 -5.52
C THR A 30 -3.29 7.34 -6.97
N LEU A 31 -2.10 6.88 -7.34
CA LEU A 31 -1.69 6.73 -8.74
C LEU A 31 -2.15 5.37 -9.26
N ILE A 32 -2.85 5.39 -10.40
CA ILE A 32 -3.25 4.17 -11.10
C ILE A 32 -2.18 3.87 -12.14
N PRO A 33 -1.40 2.78 -11.99
CA PRO A 33 -0.31 2.48 -12.90
C PRO A 33 -0.81 2.16 -14.31
N HIS A 34 0.02 2.43 -15.32
CA HIS A 34 -0.26 2.09 -16.72
C HIS A 34 -0.19 0.57 -16.95
N SER A 35 0.72 -0.10 -16.24
CA SER A 35 0.95 -1.54 -16.32
C SER A 35 1.34 -2.10 -14.94
N ALA A 36 1.45 -3.44 -14.85
CA ALA A 36 1.93 -4.11 -13.64
C ALA A 36 3.40 -3.80 -13.29
N GLU A 37 4.16 -3.15 -14.19
CA GLU A 37 5.58 -2.82 -14.04
C GLU A 37 5.83 -1.36 -13.67
N SER A 38 5.00 -0.76 -12.81
CA SER A 38 5.21 0.61 -12.32
C SER A 38 6.40 0.68 -11.34
N TYR A 39 7.20 1.75 -11.41
CA TYR A 39 8.36 1.96 -10.51
C TYR A 39 7.97 2.42 -9.10
N LEU A 40 6.87 3.14 -8.95
CA LEU A 40 6.45 3.74 -7.70
C LEU A 40 5.24 3.05 -7.06
N PHE A 41 4.38 2.46 -7.88
CA PHE A 41 3.10 1.94 -7.44
C PHE A 41 2.80 0.59 -8.11
N HIS A 42 2.96 -0.47 -7.33
CA HIS A 42 2.58 -1.83 -7.73
C HIS A 42 1.29 -2.18 -6.99
N SER A 43 0.22 -2.43 -7.71
CA SER A 43 -0.94 -3.06 -7.09
C SER A 43 -1.88 -3.61 -8.16
N PRO A 44 -1.99 -4.92 -8.29
CA PRO A 44 -2.89 -5.54 -9.25
C PRO A 44 -4.36 -5.18 -9.05
N ASN A 45 -4.72 -4.83 -7.81
CA ASN A 45 -6.10 -4.54 -7.41
C ASN A 45 -6.29 -3.07 -6.97
N ILE A 46 -5.55 -2.14 -7.60
CA ILE A 46 -5.56 -0.70 -7.22
C ILE A 46 -6.96 -0.07 -7.24
N TRP A 47 -7.89 -0.59 -8.04
CA TRP A 47 -9.27 -0.14 -8.09
C TRP A 47 -9.99 -0.27 -6.74
N ALA A 48 -9.58 -1.24 -5.90
CA ALA A 48 -10.16 -1.47 -4.58
C ALA A 48 -9.92 -0.31 -3.60
N THR A 49 -8.94 0.58 -3.89
CA THR A 49 -8.68 1.79 -3.09
C THR A 49 -9.91 2.69 -2.98
N LYS A 50 -10.81 2.67 -3.99
CA LYS A 50 -12.08 3.41 -3.93
C LYS A 50 -13.02 2.84 -2.86
N LEU A 51 -13.08 1.52 -2.72
CA LEU A 51 -13.87 0.88 -1.66
C LEU A 51 -13.22 1.10 -0.29
N GLN A 52 -11.89 1.02 -0.22
CA GLN A 52 -11.17 1.31 1.02
C GLN A 52 -11.34 2.79 1.46
N SER A 53 -11.37 3.73 0.51
CA SER A 53 -11.70 5.14 0.77
C SER A 53 -13.10 5.29 1.40
N GLN A 54 -14.09 4.57 0.89
CA GLN A 54 -15.44 4.53 1.48
C GLN A 54 -15.42 3.88 2.88
N ALA A 55 -14.67 2.81 3.06
CA ALA A 55 -14.49 2.16 4.36
C ALA A 55 -13.83 3.08 5.38
N LEU A 56 -12.89 3.92 4.95
CA LEU A 56 -12.19 4.92 5.76
C LEU A 56 -13.03 6.18 5.99
N GLN A 57 -14.02 6.46 5.14
CA GLN A 57 -14.74 7.72 5.05
C GLN A 57 -13.80 8.91 4.79
N ILE A 58 -12.75 8.69 3.98
CA ILE A 58 -11.79 9.71 3.57
C ILE A 58 -11.85 9.82 2.04
N PRO A 59 -12.02 11.04 1.48
CA PRO A 59 -12.07 11.21 0.03
C PRO A 59 -10.75 10.79 -0.63
N ILE A 60 -10.84 10.29 -1.87
CA ILE A 60 -9.70 9.84 -2.65
C ILE A 60 -9.58 10.62 -3.94
N ILE A 61 -8.39 11.12 -4.22
CA ILE A 61 -8.01 11.72 -5.49
C ILE A 61 -7.16 10.71 -6.25
N THR A 62 -7.51 10.47 -7.50
CA THR A 62 -6.76 9.53 -8.35
C THR A 62 -6.21 10.23 -9.58
N ASN A 63 -5.06 9.75 -10.06
CA ASN A 63 -4.52 10.11 -11.37
C ASN A 63 -4.03 8.84 -12.07
N LYS A 64 -4.05 8.81 -13.41
CA LYS A 64 -3.57 7.68 -14.20
C LYS A 64 -2.20 7.99 -14.78
N ILE A 65 -1.31 7.03 -14.67
CA ILE A 65 -0.02 7.02 -15.35
C ILE A 65 -0.27 6.56 -16.78
N ASN A 66 0.26 7.30 -17.77
CA ASN A 66 -0.03 7.04 -19.17
C ASN A 66 1.08 6.24 -19.89
N SER A 67 2.24 6.10 -19.24
CA SER A 67 3.39 5.40 -19.80
C SER A 67 4.16 4.63 -18.71
N THR A 68 5.18 3.87 -19.10
CA THR A 68 6.11 3.21 -18.18
C THR A 68 7.30 4.09 -17.80
N SER A 69 7.28 5.38 -18.19
CA SER A 69 8.34 6.32 -17.87
C SER A 69 8.25 6.77 -16.42
N ILE A 70 9.38 6.75 -15.75
CA ILE A 70 9.49 7.24 -14.37
C ILE A 70 9.16 8.73 -14.27
N ASP A 71 9.45 9.51 -15.33
CA ASP A 71 9.15 10.94 -15.39
C ASP A 71 7.63 11.18 -15.48
N ASP A 72 6.89 10.32 -16.19
CA ASP A 72 5.42 10.40 -16.22
C ASP A 72 4.82 10.08 -14.84
N GLU A 73 5.34 9.06 -14.15
CA GLU A 73 4.92 8.75 -12.78
C GLU A 73 5.11 9.95 -11.84
N TYR A 74 6.27 10.65 -11.96
CA TYR A 74 6.53 11.85 -11.16
C TYR A 74 5.62 13.01 -11.50
N ASN A 75 5.42 13.27 -12.77
CA ASN A 75 4.53 14.34 -13.22
C ASN A 75 3.11 14.09 -12.72
N LYS A 76 2.63 12.84 -12.79
CA LYS A 76 1.30 12.47 -12.30
C LYS A 76 1.18 12.52 -10.79
N LEU A 77 2.25 12.23 -10.06
CA LEU A 77 2.31 12.41 -8.61
C LEU A 77 2.29 13.91 -8.24
N ASP A 78 3.08 14.72 -8.92
CA ASP A 78 3.10 16.17 -8.72
C ASP A 78 1.73 16.80 -8.98
N GLU A 79 1.03 16.40 -10.06
CA GLU A 79 -0.35 16.81 -10.35
C GLU A 79 -1.30 16.44 -9.21
N LEU A 80 -1.19 15.22 -8.64
CA LEU A 80 -2.02 14.79 -7.50
C LEU A 80 -1.78 15.64 -6.26
N ILE A 81 -0.52 15.89 -5.94
CA ILE A 81 -0.13 16.68 -4.77
C ILE A 81 -0.57 18.14 -4.94
N SER A 82 -0.42 18.70 -6.14
CA SER A 82 -0.92 20.04 -6.48
C SER A 82 -2.42 20.17 -6.24
N ARG A 83 -3.19 19.17 -6.67
CA ARG A 83 -4.63 19.12 -6.43
C ARG A 83 -4.96 19.05 -4.95
N ALA A 84 -4.31 18.16 -4.21
CA ALA A 84 -4.51 18.03 -2.77
C ALA A 84 -4.18 19.34 -2.02
N TYR A 85 -3.07 19.97 -2.41
CA TYR A 85 -2.67 21.27 -1.87
C TYR A 85 -3.72 22.36 -2.11
N THR A 86 -4.25 22.41 -3.33
CA THR A 86 -5.22 23.44 -3.73
C THR A 86 -6.61 23.19 -3.15
N GLU A 87 -7.10 21.95 -3.24
CA GLU A 87 -8.48 21.58 -2.88
C GLU A 87 -8.65 21.37 -1.37
N TYR A 88 -7.65 20.77 -0.70
CA TYR A 88 -7.72 20.33 0.69
C TYR A 88 -6.82 21.13 1.64
N LYS A 89 -5.99 22.06 1.12
CA LYS A 89 -5.08 22.88 1.93
C LYS A 89 -4.18 22.03 2.84
N ILE A 90 -3.64 20.96 2.27
CA ILE A 90 -2.78 20.04 3.03
C ILE A 90 -1.48 20.71 3.47
N GLU A 91 -1.01 20.37 4.67
CA GLU A 91 0.25 20.84 5.26
C GLU A 91 1.36 19.77 5.18
N GLY A 92 1.01 18.56 4.78
CA GLY A 92 1.98 17.46 4.65
C GLY A 92 1.39 16.23 3.97
N ILE A 93 2.31 15.30 3.66
CA ILE A 93 2.03 14.04 2.98
C ILE A 93 2.56 12.88 3.80
N VAL A 94 1.70 11.90 4.05
CA VAL A 94 2.06 10.62 4.67
C VAL A 94 2.33 9.59 3.58
N HIS A 95 3.44 8.83 3.70
CA HIS A 95 3.72 7.73 2.80
C HIS A 95 4.19 6.46 3.52
N GLY A 96 4.07 5.31 2.84
CA GLY A 96 4.33 3.98 3.39
C GLY A 96 5.73 3.43 3.16
N GLY A 97 6.67 4.18 2.61
CA GLY A 97 8.03 3.68 2.33
C GLY A 97 8.81 3.36 3.60
N ILE A 98 9.51 2.23 3.58
CA ILE A 98 10.26 1.71 4.73
C ILE A 98 11.76 2.01 4.60
N ARG A 99 12.37 1.77 3.42
CA ARG A 99 13.83 1.89 3.23
C ARG A 99 14.25 2.52 1.91
N SER A 100 13.35 2.72 0.96
CA SER A 100 13.68 3.23 -0.36
C SER A 100 14.09 4.72 -0.31
N ASN A 101 15.40 4.98 -0.19
CA ASN A 101 15.94 6.34 -0.28
C ASN A 101 15.55 7.04 -1.59
N PHE A 102 15.46 6.29 -2.68
CA PHE A 102 15.05 6.82 -3.97
C PHE A 102 13.64 7.42 -3.92
N GLN A 103 12.66 6.63 -3.44
CA GLN A 103 11.29 7.11 -3.28
C GLN A 103 11.22 8.30 -2.31
N LYS A 104 11.87 8.18 -1.15
CA LYS A 104 11.88 9.24 -0.13
C LYS A 104 12.42 10.55 -0.67
N ASN A 105 13.57 10.54 -1.36
CA ASN A 105 14.18 11.74 -1.93
C ASN A 105 13.27 12.40 -2.97
N LYS A 106 12.59 11.58 -3.77
CA LYS A 106 11.67 12.08 -4.79
C LYS A 106 10.41 12.68 -4.16
N PHE A 107 9.83 12.02 -3.17
CA PHE A 107 8.68 12.59 -2.45
C PHE A 107 9.07 13.87 -1.71
N ASN A 108 10.27 13.94 -1.09
CA ASN A 108 10.79 15.15 -0.48
C ASN A 108 10.85 16.31 -1.48
N SER A 109 11.43 16.10 -2.67
CA SER A 109 11.57 17.18 -3.65
C SER A 109 10.24 17.76 -4.12
N ILE A 110 9.19 16.91 -4.21
CA ILE A 110 7.85 17.39 -4.51
C ILE A 110 7.25 18.14 -3.30
N CYS A 111 7.42 17.62 -2.10
CA CYS A 111 6.93 18.26 -0.88
C CYS A 111 7.54 19.65 -0.67
N GLU A 112 8.85 19.79 -0.92
CA GLU A 112 9.57 21.06 -0.88
C GLU A 112 8.98 22.10 -1.85
N LYS A 113 8.60 21.69 -3.06
CA LYS A 113 7.97 22.56 -4.07
C LYS A 113 6.69 23.22 -3.55
N TYR A 114 5.91 22.51 -2.73
CA TYR A 114 4.64 22.99 -2.16
C TYR A 114 4.78 23.48 -0.71
N ASN A 115 6.00 23.45 -0.15
CA ASN A 115 6.27 23.77 1.25
C ASN A 115 5.38 22.97 2.21
N VAL A 116 5.26 21.66 1.98
CA VAL A 116 4.52 20.71 2.81
C VAL A 116 5.46 19.67 3.41
N GLU A 117 5.12 19.14 4.60
CA GLU A 117 5.94 18.16 5.31
C GLU A 117 5.81 16.76 4.70
N LEU A 118 6.92 15.99 4.63
CA LEU A 118 6.88 14.56 4.31
C LEU A 118 6.97 13.72 5.57
N ILE A 119 5.95 12.92 5.84
CA ILE A 119 5.85 12.06 7.01
C ILE A 119 5.97 10.60 6.60
N SER A 120 6.97 9.92 7.16
CA SER A 120 7.32 8.52 6.86
C SER A 120 7.24 7.67 8.13
N PRO A 121 6.04 7.26 8.59
CA PRO A 121 5.89 6.60 9.89
C PRO A 121 6.62 5.26 10.01
N LEU A 122 6.87 4.59 8.88
CA LEU A 122 7.52 3.27 8.82
C LEU A 122 9.03 3.34 8.55
N TRP A 123 9.58 4.54 8.38
CA TRP A 123 10.96 4.69 7.94
C TRP A 123 11.95 3.97 8.86
N GLN A 124 12.73 3.03 8.28
CA GLN A 124 13.72 2.18 8.95
C GLN A 124 13.16 1.28 10.07
N MET A 125 11.86 1.01 10.05
CA MET A 125 11.28 0.04 11.00
C MET A 125 11.82 -1.37 10.71
N ASP A 126 12.11 -2.13 11.76
CA ASP A 126 12.47 -3.54 11.64
C ASP A 126 11.30 -4.34 11.04
N ASP A 127 11.59 -5.18 10.04
CA ASP A 127 10.58 -5.89 9.26
C ASP A 127 9.73 -6.83 10.13
N TYR A 128 10.37 -7.56 11.05
CA TYR A 128 9.66 -8.50 11.90
C TYR A 128 8.77 -7.77 12.93
N VAL A 129 9.28 -6.69 13.51
CA VAL A 129 8.51 -5.82 14.40
C VAL A 129 7.33 -5.20 13.65
N TYR A 130 7.57 -4.70 12.43
CA TYR A 130 6.53 -4.13 11.59
C TYR A 130 5.42 -5.13 11.29
N MET A 131 5.77 -6.30 10.75
CA MET A 131 4.79 -7.33 10.38
C MET A 131 4.01 -7.87 11.59
N ASN A 132 4.65 -8.01 12.75
CA ASN A 132 3.95 -8.37 14.00
C ASN A 132 3.01 -7.26 14.47
N ASN A 133 3.39 -5.99 14.31
CA ASN A 133 2.55 -4.87 14.70
C ASN A 133 1.27 -4.78 13.85
N LEU A 134 1.31 -5.15 12.58
CA LEU A 134 0.11 -5.28 11.75
C LEU A 134 -0.90 -6.23 12.38
N LEU A 135 -0.44 -7.43 12.76
CA LEU A 135 -1.31 -8.44 13.37
C LEU A 135 -1.79 -8.05 14.78
N LYS A 136 -0.91 -7.44 15.59
CA LYS A 136 -1.27 -6.93 16.93
C LYS A 136 -2.30 -5.81 16.90
N ASN A 137 -2.35 -5.06 15.81
CA ASN A 137 -3.32 -3.99 15.61
C ASN A 137 -4.52 -4.44 14.75
N ASP A 138 -4.83 -5.72 14.73
CA ASP A 138 -6.02 -6.30 14.09
C ASP A 138 -6.17 -5.94 12.60
N PHE A 139 -5.06 -5.84 11.87
CA PHE A 139 -5.10 -5.69 10.43
C PHE A 139 -5.41 -7.03 9.75
N VAL A 140 -6.44 -7.05 8.92
CA VAL A 140 -6.78 -8.18 8.06
C VAL A 140 -6.20 -7.92 6.68
N ILE A 141 -5.13 -8.66 6.35
CA ILE A 141 -4.32 -8.44 5.15
C ILE A 141 -4.30 -9.70 4.32
N GLN A 142 -4.66 -9.58 3.05
CA GLN A 142 -4.52 -10.69 2.10
C GLN A 142 -3.31 -10.46 1.19
N ILE A 143 -2.53 -11.53 0.94
CA ILE A 143 -1.44 -11.55 -0.05
C ILE A 143 -2.06 -11.70 -1.43
N THR A 144 -1.84 -10.73 -2.31
CA THR A 144 -2.45 -10.66 -3.65
C THR A 144 -1.47 -10.94 -4.77
N SER A 145 -0.17 -10.84 -4.54
CA SER A 145 0.83 -11.34 -5.47
C SER A 145 2.06 -11.86 -4.75
N VAL A 146 2.80 -12.72 -5.41
CA VAL A 146 4.13 -13.20 -4.99
C VAL A 146 5.05 -13.27 -6.20
N SER A 147 6.33 -12.86 -6.03
CA SER A 147 7.31 -12.79 -7.11
C SER A 147 8.74 -13.16 -6.67
N SER A 148 8.92 -13.57 -5.42
CA SER A 148 10.25 -13.89 -4.88
C SER A 148 10.45 -15.39 -4.73
N MET A 149 11.72 -15.82 -4.86
CA MET A 149 12.11 -17.20 -4.55
C MET A 149 11.71 -17.55 -3.10
N GLY A 150 11.15 -18.74 -2.90
CA GLY A 150 10.62 -19.19 -1.60
C GLY A 150 9.15 -18.92 -1.40
N LEU A 151 8.57 -17.98 -2.15
CA LEU A 151 7.12 -17.75 -2.17
C LEU A 151 6.48 -18.53 -3.33
N ASN A 152 5.33 -19.13 -3.07
CA ASN A 152 4.61 -19.97 -4.05
C ASN A 152 3.11 -19.77 -3.98
N THR A 153 2.36 -20.55 -4.73
CA THR A 153 0.89 -20.46 -4.82
C THR A 153 0.17 -20.60 -3.48
N ASN A 154 0.79 -21.26 -2.47
CA ASN A 154 0.17 -21.44 -1.16
C ASN A 154 -0.02 -20.12 -0.39
N PHE A 155 0.76 -19.09 -0.75
CA PHE A 155 0.62 -17.76 -0.14
C PHE A 155 -0.42 -16.89 -0.85
N LEU A 156 -0.74 -17.18 -2.12
CA LEU A 156 -1.70 -16.39 -2.89
C LEU A 156 -3.11 -16.52 -2.31
N GLY A 157 -3.74 -15.38 -2.03
CA GLY A 157 -5.10 -15.33 -1.46
C GLY A 157 -5.16 -15.62 0.03
N THR A 158 -4.03 -15.91 0.69
CA THR A 158 -4.03 -16.17 2.13
C THR A 158 -4.12 -14.89 2.95
N ILE A 159 -4.82 -14.96 4.06
CA ILE A 159 -4.85 -13.91 5.08
C ILE A 159 -3.62 -14.06 5.98
N LEU A 160 -2.90 -12.95 6.15
CA LEU A 160 -1.73 -12.91 7.04
C LEU A 160 -2.16 -13.19 8.49
N ASN A 161 -1.44 -14.10 9.14
CA ASN A 161 -1.64 -14.47 10.54
C ASN A 161 -0.30 -14.88 11.17
N TYR A 162 -0.28 -15.12 12.48
CA TYR A 162 0.97 -15.44 13.19
C TYR A 162 1.64 -16.74 12.68
N SER A 163 0.87 -17.72 12.21
CA SER A 163 1.41 -18.99 11.71
C SER A 163 2.16 -18.77 10.38
N ASN A 164 1.50 -18.16 9.39
CA ASN A 164 2.13 -17.92 8.10
C ASN A 164 3.20 -16.81 8.17
N LEU A 165 3.10 -15.84 9.06
CA LEU A 165 4.18 -14.87 9.31
C LEU A 165 5.45 -15.56 9.82
N LYS A 166 5.32 -16.56 10.71
CA LYS A 166 6.48 -17.35 11.17
C LYS A 166 7.12 -18.16 10.04
N GLU A 167 6.31 -18.69 9.13
CA GLU A 167 6.80 -19.36 7.92
C GLU A 167 7.50 -18.39 6.97
N LEU A 168 6.88 -17.25 6.67
CA LEU A 168 7.46 -16.17 5.87
C LEU A 168 8.79 -15.69 6.43
N PHE A 169 8.92 -15.55 7.75
CA PHE A 169 10.18 -15.18 8.40
C PHE A 169 11.27 -16.22 8.15
N LYS A 170 10.98 -17.52 8.28
CA LYS A 170 11.95 -18.57 7.97
C LYS A 170 12.37 -18.57 6.50
N LEU A 171 11.40 -18.41 5.61
CA LEU A 171 11.66 -18.35 4.17
C LEU A 171 12.47 -17.09 3.80
N SER A 172 12.20 -15.95 4.41
CA SER A 172 12.98 -14.73 4.18
C SER A 172 14.45 -14.89 4.58
N GLN A 173 14.71 -15.58 5.70
CA GLN A 173 16.09 -15.88 6.12
C GLN A 173 16.78 -16.90 5.17
N GLN A 174 16.02 -17.83 4.63
CA GLN A 174 16.55 -18.88 3.74
C GLN A 174 16.81 -18.35 2.32
N TYR A 175 15.93 -17.52 1.79
CA TYR A 175 15.96 -17.06 0.39
C TYR A 175 16.39 -15.61 0.22
N GLY A 176 16.56 -14.84 1.32
CA GLY A 176 17.11 -13.49 1.30
C GLY A 176 16.15 -12.41 0.81
N PHE A 177 14.83 -12.64 0.84
CA PHE A 177 13.86 -11.60 0.50
C PHE A 177 13.47 -10.75 1.72
N ASN A 178 12.98 -9.51 1.49
CA ASN A 178 12.53 -8.65 2.57
C ASN A 178 11.20 -9.16 3.14
N LEU A 179 11.15 -9.41 4.44
CA LEU A 179 9.93 -9.88 5.11
C LEU A 179 8.79 -8.87 5.01
N SER A 180 9.11 -7.57 4.93
CA SER A 180 8.13 -6.50 4.72
C SER A 180 7.61 -6.41 3.28
N PHE A 181 8.18 -7.19 2.34
CA PHE A 181 7.85 -7.18 0.91
C PHE A 181 8.10 -5.83 0.21
N GLU A 182 8.98 -4.99 0.75
CA GLU A 182 9.26 -3.66 0.18
C GLU A 182 9.96 -3.72 -1.18
N GLY A 183 10.68 -4.80 -1.46
CA GLY A 183 11.33 -5.04 -2.76
C GLY A 183 10.40 -5.58 -3.86
N GLY A 184 9.08 -5.61 -3.62
CA GLY A 184 8.11 -6.17 -4.56
C GLY A 184 8.01 -7.69 -4.52
N GLU A 185 8.50 -8.31 -3.43
CA GLU A 185 8.48 -9.78 -3.26
C GLU A 185 7.05 -10.33 -3.18
N ALA A 186 6.14 -9.54 -2.61
CA ALA A 186 4.72 -9.83 -2.56
C ALA A 186 3.92 -8.52 -2.46
N GLU A 187 2.71 -8.51 -3.02
CA GLU A 187 1.75 -7.43 -2.87
C GLU A 187 0.60 -7.83 -1.96
N THR A 188 -0.03 -6.85 -1.37
CA THR A 188 -1.08 -7.08 -0.36
C THR A 188 -2.26 -6.14 -0.55
N ILE A 189 -3.42 -6.56 -0.07
CA ILE A 189 -4.60 -5.71 0.11
C ILE A 189 -5.05 -5.76 1.57
N VAL A 190 -5.38 -4.61 2.16
CA VAL A 190 -6.00 -4.55 3.48
C VAL A 190 -7.51 -4.66 3.33
N LEU A 191 -8.08 -5.70 3.94
CA LEU A 191 -9.52 -5.96 3.93
C LEU A 191 -10.22 -5.35 5.13
N ASP A 192 -9.50 -5.25 6.26
CA ASP A 192 -9.99 -4.60 7.47
C ASP A 192 -8.83 -4.08 8.34
N CYS A 193 -9.10 -3.02 9.10
CA CYS A 193 -8.20 -2.49 10.12
C CYS A 193 -8.97 -1.58 11.09
N PRO A 194 -8.38 -1.16 12.24
CA PRO A 194 -9.09 -0.38 13.27
C PRO A 194 -9.69 0.95 12.78
N ILE A 195 -9.11 1.55 11.73
CA ILE A 195 -9.59 2.84 11.20
C ILE A 195 -10.65 2.71 10.10
N PHE A 196 -10.89 1.50 9.58
CA PHE A 196 -11.99 1.24 8.65
C PHE A 196 -13.33 1.27 9.42
N LYS A 197 -14.36 1.89 8.85
CA LYS A 197 -15.74 1.90 9.38
C LYS A 197 -16.57 0.74 8.83
N LYS A 198 -16.15 0.19 7.71
CA LYS A 198 -16.70 -1.00 7.06
C LYS A 198 -15.55 -1.92 6.68
N ARG A 199 -15.77 -3.23 6.66
CA ARG A 199 -14.77 -4.18 6.17
C ARG A 199 -15.02 -4.52 4.70
N LEU A 200 -13.96 -4.92 4.00
CA LEU A 200 -14.05 -5.44 2.64
C LEU A 200 -14.17 -6.97 2.68
N GLU A 201 -15.08 -7.51 1.88
CA GLU A 201 -15.23 -8.95 1.64
C GLU A 201 -15.03 -9.23 0.16
N ILE A 202 -14.06 -10.10 -0.16
CA ILE A 202 -13.81 -10.54 -1.53
C ILE A 202 -14.80 -11.64 -1.85
N LEU A 203 -15.66 -11.42 -2.83
CA LEU A 203 -16.66 -12.39 -3.27
C LEU A 203 -16.18 -13.25 -4.45
N ALA A 204 -15.34 -12.67 -5.31
CA ALA A 204 -14.81 -13.39 -6.47
C ALA A 204 -13.35 -12.98 -6.76
N SER A 205 -12.53 -13.99 -6.98
CA SER A 205 -11.14 -13.80 -7.40
C SER A 205 -10.64 -15.01 -8.19
N LYS A 206 -9.58 -14.81 -8.96
CA LYS A 206 -8.91 -15.85 -9.71
C LYS A 206 -7.40 -15.78 -9.48
N ILE A 207 -6.77 -16.92 -9.28
CA ILE A 207 -5.32 -17.05 -9.13
C ILE A 207 -4.71 -17.37 -10.49
N TYR A 208 -3.67 -16.62 -10.85
CA TYR A 208 -2.80 -16.88 -11.98
C TYR A 208 -1.40 -17.18 -11.47
N TRP A 209 -0.74 -18.16 -12.07
CA TRP A 209 0.60 -18.59 -11.72
C TRP A 209 1.37 -18.98 -12.99
N ASP A 210 2.56 -18.43 -13.17
CA ASP A 210 3.39 -18.69 -14.36
C ASP A 210 4.54 -19.68 -14.11
N GLY A 211 4.65 -20.21 -12.90
CA GLY A 211 5.74 -21.10 -12.46
C GLY A 211 6.74 -20.43 -11.52
N GLN A 212 6.79 -19.10 -11.50
CA GLN A 212 7.69 -18.31 -10.64
C GLN A 212 6.97 -17.16 -9.92
N ARG A 213 5.98 -16.56 -10.58
CA ARG A 213 5.21 -15.43 -10.08
C ARG A 213 3.73 -15.73 -10.11
N GLY A 214 3.00 -15.14 -9.21
CA GLY A 214 1.56 -15.29 -9.19
C GLY A 214 0.83 -14.06 -8.70
N ILE A 215 -0.44 -13.99 -9.10
CA ILE A 215 -1.31 -12.89 -8.78
C ILE A 215 -2.73 -13.40 -8.46
N VAL A 216 -3.37 -12.77 -7.50
CA VAL A 216 -4.80 -12.88 -7.24
C VAL A 216 -5.49 -11.70 -7.91
N GLU A 217 -6.14 -11.94 -9.03
CA GLU A 217 -7.02 -10.97 -9.66
C GLU A 217 -8.38 -11.00 -8.95
N ILE A 218 -8.70 -9.90 -8.28
CA ILE A 218 -9.97 -9.76 -7.57
C ILE A 218 -10.95 -9.10 -8.53
N SER A 219 -12.08 -9.76 -8.76
CA SER A 219 -13.13 -9.27 -9.67
C SER A 219 -14.34 -8.69 -8.95
N ASP A 220 -14.56 -9.06 -7.68
CA ASP A 220 -15.68 -8.56 -6.90
C ASP A 220 -15.34 -8.41 -5.43
N ILE A 221 -15.67 -7.23 -4.86
CA ILE A 221 -15.51 -6.89 -3.44
C ILE A 221 -16.74 -6.14 -2.96
N HIS A 222 -17.27 -6.54 -1.82
CA HIS A 222 -18.36 -5.83 -1.15
C HIS A 222 -17.88 -5.16 0.14
N LEU A 223 -18.55 -4.07 0.50
CA LEU A 223 -18.40 -3.42 1.80
C LEU A 223 -19.46 -3.93 2.76
N LEU A 224 -19.02 -4.45 3.90
CA LEU A 224 -19.88 -4.94 4.97
C LEU A 224 -19.74 -4.06 6.20
N ASP A 225 -20.82 -3.89 6.93
CA ASP A 225 -20.81 -3.25 8.24
C ASP A 225 -20.01 -4.10 9.25
N LYS A 226 -19.38 -3.45 10.22
CA LYS A 226 -18.63 -4.10 11.31
C LYS A 226 -19.53 -4.42 12.47
#